data_02bbd834646ae485ba44f3b70da5abfb
#
_entry.id   02bbd834646ae485ba44f3b70da5abfb
#
_cell.length_a   1.000
_cell.length_b   1.000
_cell.length_c   1.000
_cell.angle_alpha   90.00
_cell.angle_beta   90.00
_cell.angle_gamma   90.00
#
_symmetry.space_group_name_H-M   'P 1'
#
loop_
_entity.id
_entity.type
_entity.pdbx_description
1 polymer ?
#
loop_
_entity_poly.entity_id
_entity_poly.type
_entity_poly.pdbx_seq_one_letter_code
_entity_poly.pdbx_strand_id
1 'polypeptide(L)'
;MARKGINSTHSVYYGRGRKKGRRLLILLLVLLITAGVLAGGYFYLQEHIVYTADGFYFDFPFLSGKEPTTPGDVPLVVDDGSEKEEEGNKDPEDKDEEETPPESAPTVTAMEGDLSRIGDANYRSQLMNQAWNAGCGALVFTVKEEGGRVGIPTDSAIAQQAGSAQPYDGVAEGLTELKEAGFSLTARLSACRDNIVPRALRDNALRTQSGAVWMDYDNITWLAPSGPQTGEYIGQLLTSCQSLGFDGVILSDLGYPPRGKTDLIVTDKDADKQALTTQLLQQLQQAAGEMTVTVELGDTAAQSLTDAMTGQNPMQLREYCDALLVNAQSETDAFVQNLITQAEDGSSCRIALALPEGSALPQGRSCYLG
;
A
#
# COMPACT_ATOMS: atom_id res chain seq x y z
N MET A 1 16.89 88.02 1.96
CA MET A 1 18.28 87.73 2.26
C MET A 1 18.32 86.86 3.52
N ALA A 2 18.42 85.59 3.45
CA ALA A 2 18.71 84.72 4.60
C ALA A 2 19.24 83.37 4.07
N ARG A 3 20.49 83.03 4.38
CA ARG A 3 21.16 81.78 4.10
C ARG A 3 20.63 80.68 5.07
N LYS A 4 20.17 79.61 4.58
CA LYS A 4 19.85 78.37 5.37
C LYS A 4 21.08 77.42 5.34
N GLY A 5 21.55 77.07 6.53
CA GLY A 5 22.64 76.17 6.76
C GLY A 5 22.22 74.74 6.53
N ILE A 6 23.18 73.96 6.01
CA ILE A 6 23.08 72.52 5.76
C ILE A 6 23.57 71.79 7.00
N ASN A 7 22.69 71.06 7.69
CA ASN A 7 23.07 70.13 8.75
C ASN A 7 23.33 68.75 8.13
N SER A 8 24.60 68.31 8.13
CA SER A 8 25.01 66.96 7.83
C SER A 8 24.97 66.13 9.10
N THR A 9 24.04 65.15 9.16
CA THR A 9 24.04 64.13 10.20
C THR A 9 24.88 62.93 9.74
N HIS A 10 26.03 62.73 10.38
CA HIS A 10 26.79 61.48 10.27
C HIS A 10 26.10 60.36 11.01
N SER A 11 25.64 59.32 10.29
CA SER A 11 25.21 58.07 10.88
C SER A 11 26.40 57.16 11.12
N VAL A 12 26.67 56.84 12.38
CA VAL A 12 27.72 55.94 12.81
C VAL A 12 27.16 54.49 12.64
N TYR A 13 27.74 53.72 11.70
CA TYR A 13 27.47 52.30 11.53
C TYR A 13 28.16 51.49 12.63
N TYR A 14 27.40 50.97 13.57
CA TYR A 14 27.84 49.92 14.49
C TYR A 14 27.88 48.57 13.80
N GLY A 15 29.07 48.04 13.51
CA GLY A 15 29.30 46.72 12.95
C GLY A 15 28.82 45.60 13.88
N ARG A 16 27.79 44.88 13.50
CA ARG A 16 27.32 43.63 14.11
C ARG A 16 28.09 42.44 13.51
N GLY A 17 29.32 42.27 13.90
CA GLY A 17 30.13 41.11 13.50
C GLY A 17 30.59 40.32 14.70
N ARG A 18 29.87 39.26 15.16
CA ARG A 18 30.44 38.17 15.99
C ARG A 18 29.50 37.00 16.27
N LYS A 19 28.28 36.92 15.68
CA LYS A 19 27.35 35.81 15.94
C LYS A 19 27.43 34.64 14.96
N LYS A 20 28.10 34.78 13.80
CA LYS A 20 28.21 33.73 12.79
C LYS A 20 29.22 32.63 13.18
N GLY A 21 30.35 32.99 13.77
CA GLY A 21 31.39 32.00 14.17
C GLY A 21 30.95 31.06 15.29
N ARG A 22 30.14 31.54 16.26
CA ARG A 22 29.64 30.70 17.36
C ARG A 22 28.62 29.68 16.90
N ARG A 23 27.77 30.00 15.92
CA ARG A 23 26.83 29.06 15.33
C ARG A 23 27.51 27.98 14.50
N LEU A 24 28.54 28.34 13.76
CA LEU A 24 29.38 27.40 13.00
C LEU A 24 30.12 26.42 13.94
N LEU A 25 30.62 26.91 15.05
CA LEU A 25 31.33 26.10 16.05
C LEU A 25 30.39 25.12 16.76
N ILE A 26 29.16 25.54 17.06
CA ILE A 26 28.10 24.66 17.61
C ILE A 26 27.69 23.58 16.59
N LEU A 27 27.51 23.93 15.31
CA LEU A 27 27.21 22.98 14.25
C LEU A 27 28.33 21.92 14.07
N LEU A 28 29.62 22.34 14.09
CA LEU A 28 30.74 21.42 14.03
C LEU A 28 30.80 20.49 15.25
N LEU A 29 30.48 21.00 16.44
CA LEU A 29 30.47 20.20 17.66
C LEU A 29 29.34 19.16 17.66
N VAL A 30 28.14 19.52 17.18
CA VAL A 30 27.02 18.59 17.01
C VAL A 30 27.39 17.51 16.00
N LEU A 31 28.00 17.87 14.87
CA LEU A 31 28.40 16.93 13.83
C LEU A 31 29.51 15.96 14.35
N LEU A 32 30.42 16.42 15.17
CA LEU A 32 31.42 15.56 15.82
C LEU A 32 30.82 14.59 16.83
N ILE A 33 29.83 15.04 17.62
CA ILE A 33 29.13 14.18 18.58
C ILE A 33 28.32 13.13 17.84
N THR A 34 27.55 13.48 16.78
CA THR A 34 26.79 12.53 15.98
C THR A 34 27.69 11.51 15.29
N ALA A 35 28.83 11.93 14.73
CA ALA A 35 29.81 11.01 14.16
C ALA A 35 30.40 10.05 15.20
N GLY A 36 30.66 10.54 16.42
CA GLY A 36 31.13 9.69 17.52
C GLY A 36 30.10 8.66 17.99
N VAL A 37 28.85 9.05 18.08
CA VAL A 37 27.74 8.12 18.44
C VAL A 37 27.56 7.06 17.36
N LEU A 38 27.60 7.43 16.10
CA LEU A 38 27.48 6.49 14.98
C LEU A 38 28.63 5.50 14.92
N ALA A 39 29.87 6.00 15.09
CA ALA A 39 31.06 5.14 15.13
C ALA A 39 31.03 4.19 16.33
N GLY A 40 30.73 4.71 17.54
CA GLY A 40 30.60 3.90 18.74
C GLY A 40 29.50 2.85 18.64
N GLY A 41 28.35 3.22 18.06
CA GLY A 41 27.26 2.31 17.78
C GLY A 41 27.65 1.20 16.80
N TYR A 42 28.38 1.55 15.74
CA TYR A 42 28.86 0.57 14.75
C TYR A 42 29.81 -0.45 15.39
N PHE A 43 30.80 0.00 16.18
CA PHE A 43 31.74 -0.90 16.87
C PHE A 43 31.03 -1.77 17.91
N TYR A 44 30.08 -1.20 18.67
CA TYR A 44 29.28 -1.96 19.63
C TYR A 44 28.46 -3.06 18.97
N LEU A 45 27.84 -2.79 17.83
CA LEU A 45 27.09 -3.79 17.06
C LEU A 45 27.98 -4.90 16.52
N GLN A 46 29.20 -4.58 16.06
CA GLN A 46 30.16 -5.55 15.54
C GLN A 46 30.61 -6.58 16.61
N GLU A 47 30.73 -6.18 17.88
CA GLU A 47 31.11 -7.07 18.97
C GLU A 47 29.96 -8.03 19.41
N HIS A 48 28.71 -7.74 19.01
CA HIS A 48 27.52 -8.49 19.44
C HIS A 48 26.85 -9.27 18.30
N ILE A 49 27.52 -9.45 17.15
CA ILE A 49 27.08 -10.29 16.06
C ILE A 49 27.61 -11.71 16.26
N VAL A 50 26.72 -12.69 16.39
CA VAL A 50 27.06 -14.10 16.42
C VAL A 50 26.69 -14.74 15.09
N TYR A 51 27.70 -15.30 14.39
CA TYR A 51 27.52 -16.00 13.13
C TYR A 51 27.28 -17.48 13.41
N THR A 52 26.24 -18.05 12.83
CA THR A 52 25.92 -19.48 12.87
C THR A 52 25.89 -20.07 11.47
N ALA A 53 25.79 -21.38 11.35
CA ALA A 53 25.69 -22.05 10.05
C ALA A 53 24.42 -21.67 9.25
N ASP A 54 23.38 -21.20 9.95
CA ASP A 54 22.08 -20.82 9.39
C ASP A 54 21.87 -19.31 9.28
N GLY A 55 22.91 -18.48 9.54
CA GLY A 55 22.83 -17.02 9.46
C GLY A 55 23.57 -16.31 10.61
N PHE A 56 23.17 -15.09 10.94
CA PHE A 56 23.69 -14.36 12.09
C PHE A 56 22.55 -13.80 12.95
N TYR A 57 22.80 -13.62 14.25
CA TYR A 57 21.89 -12.91 15.16
C TYR A 57 22.68 -11.99 16.08
N PHE A 58 21.98 -11.00 16.69
CA PHE A 58 22.57 -10.09 17.66
C PHE A 58 22.34 -10.59 19.07
N ASP A 59 23.41 -10.75 19.85
CA ASP A 59 23.33 -11.08 21.28
C ASP A 59 23.56 -9.82 22.11
N PHE A 60 22.49 -9.25 22.65
CA PHE A 60 22.53 -8.07 23.51
C PHE A 60 22.40 -8.47 24.98
N PRO A 61 23.42 -8.24 25.84
CA PRO A 61 23.40 -8.68 27.24
C PRO A 61 22.26 -8.12 28.09
N PHE A 62 21.61 -7.04 27.65
CA PHE A 62 20.50 -6.38 28.36
C PHE A 62 19.09 -6.85 27.90
N LEU A 63 18.99 -7.65 26.82
CA LEU A 63 17.75 -8.20 26.32
C LEU A 63 17.59 -9.69 26.63
N SER A 64 18.65 -10.39 26.90
CA SER A 64 18.66 -11.82 27.24
C SER A 64 18.49 -12.03 28.74
N GLY A 65 17.24 -12.04 29.22
CA GLY A 65 16.89 -12.46 30.58
C GLY A 65 16.93 -14.00 30.79
N LYS A 66 17.81 -14.75 30.08
CA LYS A 66 18.02 -16.19 30.27
C LYS A 66 19.52 -16.48 30.39
N GLU A 67 19.86 -17.23 31.43
CA GLU A 67 21.22 -17.75 31.63
C GLU A 67 21.66 -18.65 30.44
N PRO A 68 22.97 -18.68 30.10
CA PRO A 68 23.49 -19.47 28.99
C PRO A 68 23.36 -20.96 29.31
N THR A 69 22.53 -21.68 28.58
CA THR A 69 22.52 -23.14 28.59
C THR A 69 23.65 -23.65 27.70
N THR A 70 24.58 -24.33 28.31
CA THR A 70 25.67 -25.07 27.67
C THR A 70 25.11 -26.15 26.71
N PRO A 71 25.71 -26.36 25.52
CA PRO A 71 25.27 -27.40 24.60
C PRO A 71 25.74 -28.77 25.09
N GLY A 72 24.80 -29.59 25.51
CA GLY A 72 25.04 -30.98 25.88
C GLY A 72 23.85 -31.54 26.63
N ASP A 73 23.00 -32.26 25.92
CA ASP A 73 22.17 -33.42 26.29
C ASP A 73 20.81 -33.35 25.57
N VAL A 74 20.79 -33.97 24.39
CA VAL A 74 19.54 -34.39 23.74
C VAL A 74 19.33 -35.85 24.05
N PRO A 75 18.29 -36.27 24.76
CA PRO A 75 17.96 -37.70 24.89
C PRO A 75 17.36 -38.21 23.58
N LEU A 76 18.00 -39.21 23.02
CA LEU A 76 17.46 -40.05 21.94
C LEU A 76 16.22 -40.79 22.46
N VAL A 77 15.05 -40.46 21.93
CA VAL A 77 13.85 -41.30 22.09
C VAL A 77 13.91 -42.39 21.01
N VAL A 78 14.13 -43.63 21.46
CA VAL A 78 14.00 -44.83 20.63
C VAL A 78 12.53 -45.20 20.59
N ASP A 79 11.95 -45.21 19.39
CA ASP A 79 10.60 -45.71 19.12
C ASP A 79 10.63 -47.23 19.08
N ASP A 80 9.95 -47.87 20.04
CA ASP A 80 9.75 -49.29 20.06
C ASP A 80 8.32 -49.63 19.64
N GLY A 81 8.22 -50.19 18.43
CA GLY A 81 6.96 -50.58 17.85
C GLY A 81 6.33 -51.78 18.55
N SER A 82 5.07 -51.69 18.87
CA SER A 82 4.23 -52.88 19.04
C SER A 82 2.80 -52.63 18.59
N GLU A 83 2.44 -53.35 17.53
CA GLU A 83 1.10 -53.56 17.02
C GLU A 83 0.16 -54.15 18.09
N LYS A 84 -1.10 -53.69 18.09
CA LYS A 84 -2.26 -54.52 18.45
C LYS A 84 -3.50 -54.03 17.69
N GLU A 85 -3.95 -54.94 16.82
CA GLU A 85 -5.30 -54.96 16.24
C GLU A 85 -6.36 -55.14 17.31
N GLU A 86 -7.47 -54.37 17.20
CA GLU A 86 -8.80 -54.81 17.68
C GLU A 86 -9.88 -54.28 16.73
N GLU A 87 -10.56 -55.25 16.08
CA GLU A 87 -11.80 -55.04 15.33
C GLU A 87 -12.95 -54.58 16.26
N GLY A 88 -13.68 -53.58 15.83
CA GLY A 88 -14.92 -53.13 16.48
C GLY A 88 -15.86 -52.47 15.47
N ASN A 89 -16.75 -53.27 14.94
CA ASN A 89 -17.88 -52.94 14.11
C ASN A 89 -18.77 -51.85 14.76
N LYS A 90 -19.05 -50.71 14.04
CA LYS A 90 -20.22 -49.88 14.32
C LYS A 90 -20.74 -49.21 13.03
N ASP A 91 -22.06 -49.19 12.91
CA ASP A 91 -22.95 -48.70 11.88
C ASP A 91 -22.67 -47.26 11.39
N PRO A 92 -23.13 -46.91 10.18
CA PRO A 92 -22.94 -45.60 9.60
C PRO A 92 -23.92 -44.60 10.22
N GLU A 93 -23.44 -43.71 11.08
CA GLU A 93 -24.14 -42.51 11.47
C GLU A 93 -23.92 -41.40 10.43
N ASP A 94 -24.99 -40.71 10.13
CA ASP A 94 -25.09 -39.50 9.28
C ASP A 94 -23.93 -38.56 9.58
N LYS A 95 -23.08 -38.30 8.59
CA LYS A 95 -22.16 -37.17 8.60
C LYS A 95 -22.94 -35.96 8.15
N ASP A 96 -23.32 -35.13 9.10
CA ASP A 96 -23.54 -33.71 8.83
C ASP A 96 -22.28 -33.19 8.15
N GLU A 97 -22.37 -32.79 6.89
CA GLU A 97 -21.31 -32.06 6.20
C GLU A 97 -21.15 -30.71 6.94
N GLU A 98 -20.18 -30.66 7.85
CA GLU A 98 -19.72 -29.41 8.45
C GLU A 98 -19.16 -28.55 7.31
N GLU A 99 -19.94 -27.55 6.88
CA GLU A 99 -19.49 -26.55 5.90
C GLU A 99 -18.19 -25.94 6.42
N THR A 100 -17.08 -26.33 5.81
CA THR A 100 -15.78 -25.68 6.08
C THR A 100 -15.94 -24.20 5.71
N PRO A 101 -15.60 -23.28 6.64
CA PRO A 101 -15.63 -21.85 6.32
C PRO A 101 -14.78 -21.58 5.06
N PRO A 102 -15.18 -20.68 4.19
CA PRO A 102 -14.41 -20.35 2.98
C PRO A 102 -12.99 -19.97 3.36
N GLU A 103 -12.01 -20.55 2.66
CA GLU A 103 -10.59 -20.29 2.89
C GLU A 103 -10.33 -18.80 2.66
N SER A 104 -9.85 -18.12 3.71
CA SER A 104 -9.55 -16.68 3.63
C SER A 104 -8.22 -16.47 2.92
N ALA A 105 -8.12 -15.35 2.16
CA ALA A 105 -6.87 -14.93 1.53
C ALA A 105 -5.69 -14.87 2.54
N PRO A 106 -4.47 -15.20 2.13
CA PRO A 106 -3.30 -15.19 3.01
C PRO A 106 -3.05 -13.78 3.58
N THR A 107 -2.62 -13.74 4.84
CA THR A 107 -2.27 -12.48 5.51
C THR A 107 -0.96 -11.93 4.96
N VAL A 108 -0.94 -10.65 4.58
CA VAL A 108 0.20 -9.97 3.96
C VAL A 108 0.64 -8.78 4.81
N THR A 109 1.95 -8.70 5.10
CA THR A 109 2.58 -7.47 5.57
C THR A 109 3.41 -6.91 4.43
N ALA A 110 3.07 -5.72 3.95
CA ALA A 110 3.66 -5.13 2.76
C ALA A 110 4.24 -3.74 3.03
N MET A 111 5.27 -3.38 2.25
CA MET A 111 5.89 -2.05 2.24
C MET A 111 5.76 -1.45 0.84
N GLU A 112 5.56 -0.13 0.76
CA GLU A 112 5.51 0.56 -0.52
C GLU A 112 6.89 0.76 -1.12
N GLY A 113 7.03 0.50 -2.43
CA GLY A 113 8.23 0.71 -3.23
C GLY A 113 7.99 1.74 -4.35
N ASP A 114 9.03 2.45 -4.74
CA ASP A 114 9.00 3.41 -5.85
C ASP A 114 9.24 2.68 -7.18
N LEU A 115 8.17 2.49 -7.96
CA LEU A 115 8.22 1.83 -9.25
C LEU A 115 9.16 2.53 -10.24
N SER A 116 9.27 3.86 -10.16
CA SER A 116 10.13 4.63 -11.07
C SER A 116 11.63 4.33 -10.91
N ARG A 117 12.01 3.74 -9.79
CA ARG A 117 13.39 3.41 -9.43
C ARG A 117 13.68 1.91 -9.52
N ILE A 118 12.69 1.11 -9.84
CA ILE A 118 12.80 -0.36 -9.80
C ILE A 118 13.87 -0.92 -10.75
N GLY A 119 14.21 -0.20 -11.84
CA GLY A 119 15.30 -0.55 -12.74
C GLY A 119 16.71 -0.40 -12.12
N ASP A 120 16.88 0.35 -11.01
CA ASP A 120 18.16 0.53 -10.32
C ASP A 120 18.42 -0.62 -9.33
N ALA A 121 19.47 -1.42 -9.57
CA ALA A 121 19.85 -2.53 -8.72
C ALA A 121 20.21 -2.11 -7.27
N ASN A 122 20.81 -0.92 -7.08
CA ASN A 122 21.10 -0.43 -5.74
C ASN A 122 19.82 -0.10 -4.98
N TYR A 123 18.85 0.50 -5.67
CA TYR A 123 17.55 0.77 -5.08
C TYR A 123 16.84 -0.54 -4.68
N ARG A 124 16.80 -1.54 -5.57
CA ARG A 124 16.18 -2.84 -5.25
C ARG A 124 16.83 -3.48 -4.02
N SER A 125 18.17 -3.50 -3.96
CA SER A 125 18.89 -4.04 -2.80
C SER A 125 18.56 -3.30 -1.50
N GLN A 126 18.42 -1.97 -1.54
CA GLN A 126 18.01 -1.17 -0.39
C GLN A 126 16.57 -1.47 0.02
N LEU A 127 15.64 -1.53 -0.95
CA LEU A 127 14.22 -1.83 -0.70
C LEU A 127 14.03 -3.21 -0.07
N MET A 128 14.69 -4.24 -0.61
CA MET A 128 14.67 -5.60 -0.05
C MET A 128 15.14 -5.61 1.41
N ASN A 129 16.28 -4.97 1.69
CA ASN A 129 16.80 -4.89 3.06
C ASN A 129 15.85 -4.14 4.01
N GLN A 130 15.23 -3.06 3.56
CA GLN A 130 14.24 -2.31 4.36
C GLN A 130 13.01 -3.18 4.65
N ALA A 131 12.48 -3.87 3.63
CA ALA A 131 11.32 -4.74 3.78
C ALA A 131 11.61 -5.90 4.76
N TRP A 132 12.73 -6.59 4.63
CA TRP A 132 13.11 -7.66 5.56
C TRP A 132 13.28 -7.17 6.99
N ASN A 133 13.92 -6.01 7.19
CA ASN A 133 14.09 -5.41 8.52
C ASN A 133 12.77 -4.98 9.16
N ALA A 134 11.78 -4.61 8.33
CA ALA A 134 10.43 -4.28 8.77
C ALA A 134 9.50 -5.52 8.93
N GLY A 135 10.00 -6.72 8.62
CA GLY A 135 9.20 -7.96 8.66
C GLY A 135 8.18 -8.06 7.52
N CYS A 136 8.38 -7.31 6.43
CA CYS A 136 7.49 -7.32 5.27
C CYS A 136 7.89 -8.44 4.30
N GLY A 137 6.96 -9.35 4.00
CA GLY A 137 7.10 -10.38 2.98
C GLY A 137 6.55 -9.98 1.61
N ALA A 138 5.98 -8.77 1.50
CA ALA A 138 5.39 -8.26 0.27
C ALA A 138 5.81 -6.82 0.01
N LEU A 139 5.74 -6.44 -1.28
CA LEU A 139 6.00 -5.09 -1.76
C LEU A 139 4.82 -4.57 -2.58
N VAL A 140 4.47 -3.31 -2.39
CA VAL A 140 3.41 -2.63 -3.15
C VAL A 140 4.05 -1.63 -4.11
N PHE A 141 3.58 -1.61 -5.35
CA PHE A 141 4.02 -0.64 -6.36
C PHE A 141 2.83 0.05 -7.00
N THR A 142 2.84 1.37 -7.05
CA THR A 142 1.85 2.15 -7.79
C THR A 142 2.13 2.03 -9.29
N VAL A 143 1.32 1.20 -9.97
CA VAL A 143 1.46 0.91 -11.40
C VAL A 143 0.63 1.86 -12.28
N LYS A 144 -0.48 2.37 -11.75
CA LYS A 144 -1.25 3.48 -12.36
C LYS A 144 -1.45 4.58 -11.34
N GLU A 145 -0.88 5.72 -11.63
CA GLU A 145 -0.94 6.92 -10.79
C GLU A 145 -2.31 7.62 -10.89
N GLU A 146 -2.67 8.42 -9.87
CA GLU A 146 -3.85 9.31 -9.89
C GLU A 146 -3.86 10.28 -11.07
N GLY A 147 -2.68 10.67 -11.56
CA GLY A 147 -2.51 11.47 -12.77
C GLY A 147 -2.80 10.73 -14.08
N GLY A 148 -3.05 9.43 -14.04
CA GLY A 148 -3.36 8.58 -15.20
C GLY A 148 -2.15 7.98 -15.90
N ARG A 149 -0.91 8.22 -15.43
CA ARG A 149 0.27 7.55 -15.95
C ARG A 149 0.24 6.06 -15.59
N VAL A 150 0.47 5.20 -16.57
CA VAL A 150 0.69 3.77 -16.40
C VAL A 150 2.19 3.51 -16.51
N GLY A 151 2.83 3.20 -15.37
CA GLY A 151 4.28 3.06 -15.23
C GLY A 151 4.83 1.68 -15.57
N ILE A 152 3.96 0.71 -15.91
CA ILE A 152 4.33 -0.65 -16.32
C ILE A 152 4.20 -0.84 -17.84
N PRO A 153 4.93 -1.78 -18.44
CA PRO A 153 4.65 -2.25 -19.80
C PRO A 153 3.21 -2.77 -19.90
N THR A 154 2.49 -2.36 -20.95
CA THR A 154 1.09 -2.77 -21.17
C THR A 154 0.74 -2.81 -22.65
N ASP A 155 -0.03 -3.82 -23.04
CA ASP A 155 -0.64 -3.95 -24.36
C ASP A 155 -2.03 -3.31 -24.45
N SER A 156 -2.46 -2.57 -23.42
CA SER A 156 -3.75 -1.89 -23.43
C SER A 156 -3.86 -0.90 -24.59
N ALA A 157 -4.73 -1.22 -25.55
CA ALA A 157 -5.00 -0.34 -26.69
C ALA A 157 -5.53 1.03 -26.25
N ILE A 158 -6.34 1.05 -25.17
CA ILE A 158 -6.91 2.27 -24.60
C ILE A 158 -5.80 3.13 -23.98
N ALA A 159 -4.89 2.53 -23.20
CA ALA A 159 -3.75 3.23 -22.64
C ALA A 159 -2.83 3.84 -23.70
N GLN A 160 -2.56 3.08 -24.77
CA GLN A 160 -1.73 3.53 -25.89
C GLN A 160 -2.42 4.65 -26.66
N GLN A 161 -3.70 4.49 -26.99
CA GLN A 161 -4.48 5.51 -27.72
C GLN A 161 -4.58 6.83 -26.93
N ALA A 162 -4.76 6.75 -25.63
CA ALA A 162 -4.85 7.93 -24.76
C ALA A 162 -3.49 8.56 -24.44
N GLY A 163 -2.38 7.83 -24.62
CA GLY A 163 -1.04 8.26 -24.25
C GLY A 163 -0.72 8.10 -22.76
N SER A 164 -1.49 7.25 -22.05
CA SER A 164 -1.25 6.96 -20.63
C SER A 164 -0.19 5.87 -20.42
N ALA A 165 0.06 5.01 -21.41
CA ALA A 165 1.11 3.98 -21.36
C ALA A 165 2.50 4.65 -21.43
N GLN A 166 3.12 4.84 -20.27
CA GLN A 166 4.42 5.51 -20.09
C GLN A 166 5.29 4.71 -19.11
N PRO A 167 5.69 3.47 -19.48
CA PRO A 167 6.42 2.59 -18.60
C PRO A 167 7.75 3.19 -18.14
N TYR A 168 8.16 2.85 -16.94
CA TYR A 168 9.50 3.14 -16.44
C TYR A 168 10.49 2.12 -16.97
N ASP A 169 11.77 2.49 -17.04
CA ASP A 169 12.83 1.60 -17.53
C ASP A 169 13.11 0.47 -16.51
N GLY A 170 13.35 -0.74 -17.02
CA GLY A 170 13.76 -1.89 -16.22
C GLY A 170 12.71 -2.45 -15.26
N VAL A 171 11.42 -2.13 -15.48
CA VAL A 171 10.33 -2.57 -14.59
C VAL A 171 10.19 -4.09 -14.57
N ALA A 172 10.13 -4.73 -15.75
CA ALA A 172 9.90 -6.17 -15.82
C ALA A 172 11.04 -6.97 -15.17
N GLU A 173 12.27 -6.60 -15.46
CA GLU A 173 13.47 -7.20 -14.86
C GLU A 173 13.53 -6.97 -13.35
N GLY A 174 13.22 -5.74 -12.90
CA GLY A 174 13.24 -5.39 -11.49
C GLY A 174 12.18 -6.15 -10.67
N LEU A 175 10.96 -6.28 -11.19
CA LEU A 175 9.90 -7.06 -10.54
C LEU A 175 10.26 -8.55 -10.49
N THR A 176 10.84 -9.11 -11.57
CA THR A 176 11.29 -10.51 -11.62
C THR A 176 12.32 -10.78 -10.53
N GLU A 177 13.32 -9.91 -10.36
CA GLU A 177 14.36 -10.06 -9.33
C GLU A 177 13.76 -10.05 -7.91
N LEU A 178 12.77 -9.19 -7.63
CA LEU A 178 12.08 -9.17 -6.34
C LEU A 178 11.27 -10.44 -6.09
N LYS A 179 10.63 -11.00 -7.11
CA LYS A 179 9.93 -12.30 -7.01
C LYS A 179 10.90 -13.44 -6.74
N GLU A 180 12.04 -13.48 -7.43
CA GLU A 180 13.10 -14.48 -7.22
C GLU A 180 13.71 -14.37 -5.80
N ALA A 181 13.73 -13.15 -5.22
CA ALA A 181 14.11 -12.94 -3.83
C ALA A 181 13.04 -13.36 -2.80
N GLY A 182 11.86 -13.84 -3.25
CA GLY A 182 10.81 -14.39 -2.41
C GLY A 182 9.75 -13.38 -1.95
N PHE A 183 9.72 -12.16 -2.49
CA PHE A 183 8.67 -11.19 -2.18
C PHE A 183 7.39 -11.47 -2.96
N SER A 184 6.24 -11.37 -2.30
CA SER A 184 4.95 -11.21 -2.96
C SER A 184 4.80 -9.77 -3.47
N LEU A 185 4.21 -9.60 -4.66
CA LEU A 185 4.07 -8.29 -5.30
C LEU A 185 2.60 -7.88 -5.40
N THR A 186 2.28 -6.67 -4.96
CA THR A 186 0.94 -6.09 -5.07
C THR A 186 0.99 -4.83 -5.92
N ALA A 187 0.13 -4.77 -6.95
CA ALA A 187 -0.02 -3.58 -7.79
C ALA A 187 -1.04 -2.63 -7.16
N ARG A 188 -0.74 -1.34 -7.06
CA ARG A 188 -1.73 -0.31 -6.71
C ARG A 188 -2.14 0.43 -7.98
N LEU A 189 -3.46 0.52 -8.22
CA LEU A 189 -4.04 1.25 -9.34
C LEU A 189 -5.07 2.27 -8.82
N SER A 190 -4.90 3.56 -9.18
CA SER A 190 -5.97 4.54 -9.08
C SER A 190 -7.01 4.24 -10.15
N ALA A 191 -8.18 3.69 -9.77
CA ALA A 191 -9.14 3.16 -10.72
C ALA A 191 -9.82 4.26 -11.55
N CYS A 192 -10.53 5.17 -10.92
CA CYS A 192 -11.33 6.19 -11.63
C CYS A 192 -10.66 7.57 -11.68
N ARG A 193 -9.73 7.91 -10.79
CA ARG A 193 -9.00 9.17 -10.82
C ARG A 193 -7.91 9.09 -11.89
N ASP A 194 -8.02 9.93 -12.95
CA ASP A 194 -7.18 9.82 -14.14
C ASP A 194 -7.22 11.14 -14.92
N ASN A 195 -6.06 11.72 -15.23
CA ASN A 195 -5.98 12.99 -15.93
C ASN A 195 -5.68 12.86 -17.43
N ILE A 196 -5.54 11.64 -17.93
CA ILE A 196 -5.14 11.36 -19.32
C ILE A 196 -6.31 10.77 -20.11
N VAL A 197 -6.79 9.59 -19.71
CA VAL A 197 -7.82 8.86 -20.46
C VAL A 197 -9.14 9.65 -20.56
N PRO A 198 -9.70 10.27 -19.48
CA PRO A 198 -10.93 11.04 -19.61
C PRO A 198 -10.81 12.26 -20.54
N ARG A 199 -9.63 12.80 -20.73
CA ARG A 199 -9.39 13.92 -21.66
C ARG A 199 -9.28 13.46 -23.11
N ALA A 200 -8.68 12.30 -23.33
CA ALA A 200 -8.50 11.71 -24.66
C ALA A 200 -9.79 11.04 -25.15
N LEU A 201 -10.45 10.28 -24.26
CA LEU A 201 -11.65 9.47 -24.55
C LEU A 201 -12.84 9.96 -23.71
N ARG A 202 -13.38 11.10 -24.08
CA ARG A 202 -14.35 11.90 -23.29
C ARG A 202 -15.64 11.19 -22.92
N ASP A 203 -16.02 10.13 -23.63
CA ASP A 203 -17.22 9.35 -23.31
C ASP A 203 -17.06 8.52 -22.05
N ASN A 204 -15.82 8.29 -21.61
CA ASN A 204 -15.52 7.64 -20.35
C ASN A 204 -15.40 8.63 -19.16
N ALA A 205 -15.51 9.93 -19.40
CA ALA A 205 -15.28 10.97 -18.39
C ALA A 205 -16.53 11.34 -17.59
N LEU A 206 -16.33 11.70 -16.33
CA LEU A 206 -17.33 12.52 -15.63
C LEU A 206 -17.43 13.90 -16.30
N ARG A 207 -18.65 14.34 -16.59
CA ARG A 207 -18.92 15.56 -17.37
C ARG A 207 -19.84 16.51 -16.63
N THR A 208 -19.71 17.79 -16.92
CA THR A 208 -20.61 18.85 -16.49
C THR A 208 -21.77 19.04 -17.49
N GLN A 209 -22.79 19.80 -17.11
CA GLN A 209 -23.92 20.13 -17.98
C GLN A 209 -23.51 20.80 -19.32
N SER A 210 -22.39 21.52 -19.35
CA SER A 210 -21.85 22.09 -20.58
C SER A 210 -21.14 21.08 -21.49
N GLY A 211 -21.04 19.82 -21.06
CA GLY A 211 -20.28 18.76 -21.75
C GLY A 211 -18.77 18.84 -21.53
N ALA A 212 -18.29 19.76 -20.68
CA ALA A 212 -16.87 19.78 -20.31
C ALA A 212 -16.55 18.60 -19.40
N VAL A 213 -15.32 18.06 -19.52
CA VAL A 213 -14.81 17.05 -18.59
C VAL A 213 -14.68 17.70 -17.21
N TRP A 214 -15.26 17.03 -16.20
CA TRP A 214 -15.22 17.52 -14.82
C TRP A 214 -13.83 17.27 -14.20
N MET A 215 -13.42 18.13 -13.28
CA MET A 215 -12.14 18.06 -12.56
C MET A 215 -12.36 18.32 -11.07
N ASP A 216 -11.60 17.59 -10.26
CA ASP A 216 -11.55 17.82 -8.81
C ASP A 216 -10.77 19.10 -8.44
N TYR A 217 -10.57 19.34 -7.13
CA TYR A 217 -9.82 20.52 -6.67
C TYR A 217 -8.33 20.50 -6.99
N ASP A 218 -7.78 19.32 -7.32
CA ASP A 218 -6.38 19.16 -7.73
C ASP A 218 -6.23 19.26 -9.27
N ASN A 219 -7.32 19.64 -9.98
CA ASN A 219 -7.42 19.69 -11.44
C ASN A 219 -7.24 18.34 -12.13
N ILE A 220 -7.53 17.25 -11.45
CA ILE A 220 -7.52 15.90 -11.99
C ILE A 220 -8.91 15.53 -12.47
N THR A 221 -9.00 14.96 -13.67
CA THR A 221 -10.23 14.43 -14.25
C THR A 221 -10.52 13.03 -13.74
N TRP A 222 -11.72 12.54 -13.95
CA TRP A 222 -12.18 11.25 -13.46
C TRP A 222 -12.89 10.46 -14.55
N LEU A 223 -12.62 9.16 -14.60
CA LEU A 223 -13.42 8.19 -15.33
C LEU A 223 -14.78 8.02 -14.66
N ALA A 224 -15.83 7.88 -15.44
CA ALA A 224 -17.13 7.48 -14.91
C ALA A 224 -17.11 5.96 -14.69
N PRO A 225 -17.57 5.43 -13.53
CA PRO A 225 -17.75 3.98 -13.37
C PRO A 225 -18.63 3.36 -14.46
N SER A 226 -19.62 4.09 -14.96
CA SER A 226 -20.50 3.72 -16.09
C SER A 226 -19.88 3.95 -17.47
N GLY A 227 -18.67 4.49 -17.55
CA GLY A 227 -18.02 4.79 -18.83
C GLY A 227 -17.88 3.56 -19.72
N PRO A 228 -18.17 3.64 -21.03
CA PRO A 228 -18.32 2.47 -21.90
C PRO A 228 -17.01 1.63 -21.99
N GLN A 229 -15.85 2.22 -21.71
CA GLN A 229 -14.56 1.54 -21.77
C GLN A 229 -13.82 1.58 -20.42
N THR A 230 -14.42 2.09 -19.35
CA THR A 230 -13.74 2.22 -18.05
C THR A 230 -13.34 0.85 -17.49
N GLY A 231 -14.26 -0.10 -17.45
CA GLY A 231 -13.99 -1.46 -16.98
C GLY A 231 -12.99 -2.20 -17.88
N GLU A 232 -13.12 -2.04 -19.22
CA GLU A 232 -12.20 -2.63 -20.17
C GLU A 232 -10.77 -2.08 -20.00
N TYR A 233 -10.62 -0.75 -19.89
CA TYR A 233 -9.33 -0.10 -19.70
C TYR A 233 -8.59 -0.62 -18.45
N ILE A 234 -9.26 -0.56 -17.30
CA ILE A 234 -8.65 -1.02 -16.05
C ILE A 234 -8.41 -2.52 -16.09
N GLY A 235 -9.33 -3.31 -16.64
CA GLY A 235 -9.18 -4.76 -16.82
C GLY A 235 -7.96 -5.14 -17.66
N GLN A 236 -7.67 -4.42 -18.75
CA GLN A 236 -6.46 -4.61 -19.54
C GLN A 236 -5.18 -4.32 -18.74
N LEU A 237 -5.21 -3.33 -17.83
CA LEU A 237 -4.08 -3.06 -16.94
C LEU A 237 -3.89 -4.18 -15.90
N LEU A 238 -4.97 -4.75 -15.39
CA LEU A 238 -4.91 -5.91 -14.48
C LEU A 238 -4.28 -7.13 -15.17
N THR A 239 -4.64 -7.38 -16.44
CA THR A 239 -4.01 -8.43 -17.25
C THR A 239 -2.49 -8.17 -17.41
N SER A 240 -2.09 -6.91 -17.59
CA SER A 240 -0.67 -6.55 -17.66
C SER A 240 0.05 -6.80 -16.32
N CYS A 241 -0.60 -6.51 -15.18
CA CYS A 241 -0.07 -6.82 -13.86
C CYS A 241 0.13 -8.32 -13.65
N GLN A 242 -0.84 -9.16 -14.04
CA GLN A 242 -0.69 -10.62 -14.00
C GLN A 242 0.52 -11.10 -14.81
N SER A 243 0.65 -10.58 -16.04
CA SER A 243 1.77 -10.95 -16.94
C SER A 243 3.13 -10.57 -16.36
N LEU A 244 3.20 -9.55 -15.51
CA LEU A 244 4.40 -9.10 -14.81
C LEU A 244 4.62 -9.82 -13.47
N GLY A 245 3.74 -10.77 -13.09
CA GLY A 245 3.89 -11.60 -11.92
C GLY A 245 3.40 -10.96 -10.61
N PHE A 246 2.52 -9.98 -10.66
CA PHE A 246 1.84 -9.50 -9.44
C PHE A 246 0.90 -10.56 -8.88
N ASP A 247 0.88 -10.72 -7.56
CA ASP A 247 0.05 -11.67 -6.83
C ASP A 247 -1.27 -11.06 -6.35
N GLY A 248 -1.32 -9.73 -6.30
CA GLY A 248 -2.50 -8.99 -5.86
C GLY A 248 -2.59 -7.59 -6.44
N VAL A 249 -3.76 -6.99 -6.28
CA VAL A 249 -4.03 -5.62 -6.69
C VAL A 249 -4.77 -4.84 -5.60
N ILE A 250 -4.39 -3.58 -5.41
CA ILE A 250 -5.14 -2.60 -4.62
C ILE A 250 -5.78 -1.63 -5.61
N LEU A 251 -7.10 -1.55 -5.60
CA LEU A 251 -7.89 -0.58 -6.35
C LEU A 251 -8.19 0.63 -5.46
N SER A 252 -7.44 1.71 -5.63
CA SER A 252 -7.73 3.00 -5.03
C SER A 252 -8.63 3.85 -5.94
N ASP A 253 -9.25 4.89 -5.40
CA ASP A 253 -10.17 5.79 -6.15
C ASP A 253 -11.26 5.07 -6.94
N LEU A 254 -11.73 3.93 -6.45
CA LEU A 254 -12.81 3.18 -7.08
C LEU A 254 -14.15 3.86 -6.80
N GLY A 255 -14.79 4.41 -7.86
CA GLY A 255 -16.07 5.08 -7.77
C GLY A 255 -16.02 6.55 -8.21
N TYR A 256 -16.72 7.42 -7.47
CA TYR A 256 -16.86 8.84 -7.79
C TYR A 256 -16.00 9.71 -6.85
N PRO A 257 -15.70 10.97 -7.27
CA PRO A 257 -14.83 11.83 -6.48
C PRO A 257 -15.43 12.17 -5.10
N PRO A 258 -14.62 12.04 -4.01
CA PRO A 258 -15.08 12.34 -2.65
C PRO A 258 -15.15 13.86 -2.37
N ARG A 259 -14.54 14.69 -3.21
CA ARG A 259 -14.44 16.13 -3.01
C ARG A 259 -14.42 16.88 -4.36
N GLY A 260 -14.77 18.15 -4.31
CA GLY A 260 -14.86 19.00 -5.49
C GLY A 260 -16.27 19.57 -5.64
N LYS A 261 -16.53 20.26 -6.77
CA LYS A 261 -17.87 20.74 -7.13
C LYS A 261 -18.67 19.59 -7.77
N THR A 262 -18.93 18.55 -6.99
CA THR A 262 -19.57 17.31 -7.46
C THR A 262 -21.03 17.51 -7.88
N ASP A 263 -21.69 18.56 -7.39
CA ASP A 263 -23.00 19.01 -7.81
C ASP A 263 -23.07 19.43 -9.30
N LEU A 264 -21.94 19.75 -9.91
CA LEU A 264 -21.84 20.08 -11.34
C LEU A 264 -21.76 18.84 -12.24
N ILE A 265 -21.52 17.63 -11.69
CA ILE A 265 -21.46 16.40 -12.45
C ILE A 265 -22.85 16.01 -12.88
N VAL A 266 -23.04 15.80 -14.19
CA VAL A 266 -24.30 15.30 -14.77
C VAL A 266 -24.21 13.84 -15.21
N THR A 267 -23.01 13.29 -15.41
CA THR A 267 -22.81 11.86 -15.67
C THR A 267 -23.28 11.09 -14.44
N ASP A 268 -24.12 10.10 -14.66
CA ASP A 268 -24.69 9.23 -13.60
C ASP A 268 -25.45 9.98 -12.48
N LYS A 269 -25.95 11.21 -12.77
CA LYS A 269 -26.58 12.06 -11.77
C LYS A 269 -27.77 11.42 -11.08
N ASP A 270 -28.59 10.72 -11.85
CA ASP A 270 -29.84 10.08 -11.40
C ASP A 270 -29.70 8.55 -11.25
N ALA A 271 -28.45 8.03 -11.38
CA ALA A 271 -28.17 6.61 -11.25
C ALA A 271 -27.80 6.23 -9.80
N ASP A 272 -27.99 4.96 -9.49
CA ASP A 272 -27.48 4.38 -8.25
C ASP A 272 -25.94 4.21 -8.37
N LYS A 273 -25.21 5.16 -7.79
CA LYS A 273 -23.75 5.16 -7.82
C LYS A 273 -23.14 3.94 -7.12
N GLN A 274 -23.78 3.43 -6.06
CA GLN A 274 -23.31 2.24 -5.35
C GLN A 274 -23.42 1.01 -6.25
N ALA A 275 -24.54 0.87 -6.96
CA ALA A 275 -24.71 -0.21 -7.93
C ALA A 275 -23.68 -0.12 -9.06
N LEU A 276 -23.43 1.07 -9.61
CA LEU A 276 -22.46 1.27 -10.69
C LEU A 276 -21.02 0.98 -10.24
N THR A 277 -20.63 1.43 -9.04
CA THR A 277 -19.31 1.15 -8.47
C THR A 277 -19.12 -0.35 -8.20
N THR A 278 -20.13 -1.01 -7.66
CA THR A 278 -20.11 -2.46 -7.42
C THR A 278 -20.06 -3.24 -8.74
N GLN A 279 -20.80 -2.82 -9.76
CA GLN A 279 -20.76 -3.45 -11.09
C GLN A 279 -19.36 -3.30 -11.74
N LEU A 280 -18.73 -2.12 -11.60
CA LEU A 280 -17.35 -1.94 -12.06
C LEU A 280 -16.42 -2.89 -11.33
N LEU A 281 -16.50 -2.97 -9.98
CA LEU A 281 -15.66 -3.89 -9.20
C LEU A 281 -15.86 -5.35 -9.64
N GLN A 282 -17.07 -5.79 -9.88
CA GLN A 282 -17.36 -7.14 -10.36
C GLN A 282 -16.68 -7.45 -11.70
N GLN A 283 -16.62 -6.48 -12.62
CA GLN A 283 -15.89 -6.62 -13.88
C GLN A 283 -14.37 -6.71 -13.65
N LEU A 284 -13.85 -5.90 -12.74
CA LEU A 284 -12.42 -5.87 -12.42
C LEU A 284 -11.97 -7.14 -11.68
N GLN A 285 -12.78 -7.68 -10.78
CA GLN A 285 -12.52 -8.94 -10.11
C GLN A 285 -12.40 -10.09 -11.11
N GLN A 286 -13.27 -10.15 -12.11
CA GLN A 286 -13.16 -11.14 -13.20
C GLN A 286 -11.88 -10.97 -14.03
N ALA A 287 -11.46 -9.73 -14.29
CA ALA A 287 -10.24 -9.43 -15.03
C ALA A 287 -8.95 -9.67 -14.21
N ALA A 288 -9.04 -9.62 -12.89
CA ALA A 288 -7.92 -9.88 -11.99
C ALA A 288 -7.50 -11.35 -11.94
N GLY A 289 -8.38 -12.29 -12.36
CA GLY A 289 -8.09 -13.73 -12.41
C GLY A 289 -7.72 -14.29 -11.05
N GLU A 290 -6.48 -14.78 -10.90
CA GLU A 290 -5.98 -15.38 -9.64
C GLU A 290 -5.36 -14.36 -8.68
N MET A 291 -5.19 -13.09 -9.08
CA MET A 291 -4.69 -12.05 -8.19
C MET A 291 -5.71 -11.77 -7.08
N THR A 292 -5.23 -11.59 -5.86
CA THR A 292 -6.07 -11.07 -4.78
C THR A 292 -6.51 -9.63 -5.08
N VAL A 293 -7.80 -9.34 -4.90
CA VAL A 293 -8.37 -8.01 -5.14
C VAL A 293 -8.63 -7.31 -3.81
N THR A 294 -7.96 -6.21 -3.58
CA THR A 294 -8.17 -5.34 -2.42
C THR A 294 -8.77 -4.01 -2.88
N VAL A 295 -9.82 -3.54 -2.24
CA VAL A 295 -10.43 -2.23 -2.52
C VAL A 295 -10.07 -1.26 -1.40
N GLU A 296 -9.47 -0.13 -1.75
CA GLU A 296 -9.21 0.95 -0.80
C GLU A 296 -10.48 1.77 -0.59
N LEU A 297 -10.94 1.85 0.67
CA LEU A 297 -12.12 2.61 1.05
C LEU A 297 -11.74 4.06 1.37
N GLY A 298 -12.59 4.98 0.91
CA GLY A 298 -12.55 6.35 1.41
C GLY A 298 -13.00 6.42 2.88
N ASP A 299 -12.54 7.44 3.61
CA ASP A 299 -12.80 7.60 5.04
C ASP A 299 -14.29 7.56 5.40
N THR A 300 -15.15 8.19 4.59
CA THR A 300 -16.62 8.19 4.81
C THR A 300 -17.19 6.79 4.70
N ALA A 301 -16.80 6.03 3.68
CA ALA A 301 -17.28 4.67 3.48
C ALA A 301 -16.80 3.73 4.61
N ALA A 302 -15.54 3.89 5.05
CA ALA A 302 -14.97 3.11 6.14
C ALA A 302 -15.66 3.38 7.48
N GLN A 303 -15.98 4.65 7.79
CA GLN A 303 -16.58 5.04 9.06
C GLN A 303 -18.09 4.81 9.13
N SER A 304 -18.80 5.05 8.01
CA SER A 304 -20.27 5.03 7.96
C SER A 304 -20.85 3.80 7.28
N LEU A 305 -20.02 2.87 6.80
CA LEU A 305 -20.40 1.67 6.03
C LEU A 305 -21.17 1.96 4.73
N THR A 306 -21.18 3.20 4.32
CA THR A 306 -21.79 3.65 3.06
C THR A 306 -21.31 5.06 2.71
N ASP A 307 -21.07 5.31 1.44
CA ASP A 307 -20.84 6.65 0.91
C ASP A 307 -21.57 6.83 -0.43
N ALA A 308 -22.73 7.46 -0.35
CA ALA A 308 -23.56 7.74 -1.54
C ALA A 308 -22.88 8.74 -2.52
N MET A 309 -21.92 9.52 -2.07
CA MET A 309 -21.19 10.47 -2.92
C MET A 309 -20.21 9.74 -3.82
N THR A 310 -19.38 8.89 -3.24
CA THR A 310 -18.37 8.11 -3.98
C THR A 310 -18.93 6.82 -4.58
N GLY A 311 -20.11 6.38 -4.12
CA GLY A 311 -20.70 5.11 -4.51
C GLY A 311 -20.05 3.91 -3.83
N GLN A 312 -19.24 4.11 -2.79
CA GLN A 312 -18.66 3.02 -2.03
C GLN A 312 -19.62 2.54 -0.94
N ASN A 313 -19.91 1.25 -0.95
CA ASN A 313 -20.65 0.56 0.09
C ASN A 313 -19.90 -0.73 0.47
N PRO A 314 -19.17 -0.75 1.60
CA PRO A 314 -18.37 -1.89 2.01
C PRO A 314 -19.14 -3.21 2.03
N MET A 315 -20.42 -3.18 2.40
CA MET A 315 -21.27 -4.38 2.48
C MET A 315 -21.64 -4.95 1.11
N GLN A 316 -21.59 -4.16 0.06
CA GLN A 316 -21.77 -4.61 -1.33
C GLN A 316 -20.43 -4.97 -1.97
N LEU A 317 -19.38 -4.16 -1.70
CA LEU A 317 -18.04 -4.37 -2.29
C LEU A 317 -17.39 -5.66 -1.82
N ARG A 318 -17.60 -6.07 -0.55
CA ARG A 318 -17.03 -7.29 0.05
C ARG A 318 -17.38 -8.58 -0.70
N GLU A 319 -18.46 -8.57 -1.49
CA GLU A 319 -18.88 -9.73 -2.27
C GLU A 319 -18.00 -9.96 -3.53
N TYR A 320 -17.18 -8.98 -3.89
CA TYR A 320 -16.39 -8.97 -5.12
C TYR A 320 -14.91 -8.62 -4.90
N CYS A 321 -14.43 -8.68 -3.65
CA CYS A 321 -13.03 -8.48 -3.32
C CYS A 321 -12.61 -9.38 -2.15
N ASP A 322 -11.30 -9.63 -2.06
CA ASP A 322 -10.71 -10.45 -0.99
C ASP A 322 -10.43 -9.63 0.27
N ALA A 323 -10.21 -8.31 0.10
CA ALA A 323 -10.01 -7.40 1.21
C ALA A 323 -10.53 -5.99 0.96
N LEU A 324 -10.91 -5.31 2.05
CA LEU A 324 -11.19 -3.88 2.10
C LEU A 324 -10.06 -3.20 2.88
N LEU A 325 -9.32 -2.31 2.22
CA LEU A 325 -8.20 -1.57 2.80
C LEU A 325 -8.71 -0.24 3.38
N VAL A 326 -8.32 0.05 4.62
CA VAL A 326 -8.67 1.32 5.29
C VAL A 326 -7.43 2.00 5.86
N ASN A 327 -7.40 3.31 5.79
CA ASN A 327 -6.39 4.13 6.47
C ASN A 327 -6.72 4.20 7.96
N ALA A 328 -5.81 3.74 8.82
CA ALA A 328 -5.99 3.69 10.25
C ALA A 328 -4.70 4.06 10.99
N GLN A 329 -4.83 4.48 12.26
CA GLN A 329 -3.68 4.64 13.14
C GLN A 329 -3.37 3.33 13.86
N SER A 330 -4.40 2.52 14.09
CA SER A 330 -4.31 1.25 14.80
C SER A 330 -5.48 0.35 14.44
N GLU A 331 -5.28 -0.96 14.54
CA GLU A 331 -6.37 -1.94 14.47
C GLU A 331 -7.45 -1.69 15.55
N THR A 332 -7.09 -1.07 16.66
CA THR A 332 -8.01 -0.79 17.78
C THR A 332 -8.88 0.45 17.57
N ASP A 333 -8.74 1.16 16.47
CA ASP A 333 -9.61 2.30 16.14
C ASP A 333 -11.08 1.84 16.08
N ALA A 334 -11.97 2.61 16.71
CA ALA A 334 -13.36 2.20 16.88
C ALA A 334 -14.10 1.93 15.56
N PHE A 335 -13.80 2.72 14.50
CA PHE A 335 -14.39 2.50 13.19
C PHE A 335 -13.86 1.24 12.52
N VAL A 336 -12.56 0.90 12.74
CA VAL A 336 -11.94 -0.33 12.23
C VAL A 336 -12.63 -1.54 12.85
N GLN A 337 -12.80 -1.56 14.18
CA GLN A 337 -13.47 -2.64 14.88
C GLN A 337 -14.93 -2.80 14.46
N ASN A 338 -15.64 -1.70 14.22
CA ASN A 338 -16.99 -1.75 13.66
C ASN A 338 -17.01 -2.34 12.25
N LEU A 339 -16.09 -1.90 11.39
CA LEU A 339 -16.00 -2.40 10.02
C LEU A 339 -15.65 -3.90 9.99
N ILE A 340 -14.71 -4.35 10.81
CA ILE A 340 -14.37 -5.77 10.98
C ILE A 340 -15.65 -6.57 11.35
N THR A 341 -16.35 -6.13 12.39
CA THR A 341 -17.55 -6.82 12.88
C THR A 341 -18.64 -6.93 11.81
N GLN A 342 -18.80 -5.89 10.98
CA GLN A 342 -19.88 -5.84 9.98
C GLN A 342 -19.49 -6.49 8.65
N ALA A 343 -18.27 -6.22 8.16
CA ALA A 343 -17.87 -6.61 6.82
C ALA A 343 -17.25 -8.01 6.74
N GLU A 344 -16.71 -8.55 7.84
CA GLU A 344 -16.17 -9.93 7.86
C GLU A 344 -17.21 -10.97 8.29
N ASP A 345 -18.35 -10.55 8.87
CA ASP A 345 -19.40 -11.48 9.29
C ASP A 345 -20.02 -12.18 8.07
N GLY A 346 -19.91 -13.51 8.04
CA GLY A 346 -20.43 -14.34 6.95
C GLY A 346 -19.75 -14.12 5.59
N SER A 347 -18.56 -13.50 5.54
CA SER A 347 -17.82 -13.21 4.30
C SER A 347 -16.39 -13.76 4.35
N SER A 348 -15.84 -14.13 3.19
CA SER A 348 -14.41 -14.41 3.01
C SER A 348 -13.56 -13.13 2.95
N CYS A 349 -14.18 -11.99 2.64
CA CYS A 349 -13.51 -10.69 2.58
C CYS A 349 -12.94 -10.30 3.96
N ARG A 350 -11.73 -9.74 3.98
CA ARG A 350 -11.03 -9.32 5.20
C ARG A 350 -10.78 -7.81 5.20
N ILE A 351 -10.65 -7.23 6.40
CA ILE A 351 -10.22 -5.84 6.54
C ILE A 351 -8.71 -5.82 6.59
N ALA A 352 -8.11 -5.08 5.67
CA ALA A 352 -6.67 -4.76 5.63
C ALA A 352 -6.44 -3.32 6.11
N LEU A 353 -5.28 -3.06 6.70
CA LEU A 353 -4.95 -1.76 7.28
C LEU A 353 -3.81 -1.09 6.52
N ALA A 354 -4.00 0.17 6.12
CA ALA A 354 -2.90 1.05 5.76
C ALA A 354 -2.46 1.79 7.03
N LEU A 355 -1.25 1.53 7.49
CA LEU A 355 -0.71 2.04 8.75
C LEU A 355 0.49 2.95 8.48
N PRO A 356 0.71 3.99 9.30
CA PRO A 356 1.92 4.80 9.24
C PRO A 356 3.17 3.94 9.45
N GLU A 357 4.29 4.34 8.83
CA GLU A 357 5.58 3.69 9.04
C GLU A 357 5.95 3.66 10.54
N GLY A 358 6.45 2.50 11.00
CA GLY A 358 6.79 2.30 12.41
C GLY A 358 5.62 1.96 13.34
N SER A 359 4.41 1.77 12.80
CA SER A 359 3.27 1.28 13.57
C SER A 359 3.48 -0.17 14.03
N ALA A 360 2.83 -0.54 15.14
CA ALA A 360 2.77 -1.93 15.57
C ALA A 360 1.97 -2.76 14.55
N LEU A 361 2.55 -3.87 14.09
CA LEU A 361 1.90 -4.76 13.14
C LEU A 361 0.73 -5.49 13.79
N PRO A 362 -0.45 -5.53 13.16
CA PRO A 362 -1.58 -6.31 13.64
C PRO A 362 -1.29 -7.81 13.53
N GLN A 363 -1.83 -8.62 14.43
CA GLN A 363 -1.69 -10.06 14.36
C GLN A 363 -2.83 -10.69 13.56
N GLY A 364 -2.48 -11.50 12.54
CA GLY A 364 -3.46 -12.25 11.75
C GLY A 364 -4.28 -11.37 10.80
N ARG A 365 -3.77 -10.18 10.41
CA ARG A 365 -4.44 -9.25 9.51
C ARG A 365 -3.43 -8.63 8.55
N SER A 366 -3.82 -8.51 7.29
CA SER A 366 -2.97 -7.84 6.28
C SER A 366 -2.78 -6.36 6.62
N CYS A 367 -1.56 -5.87 6.47
CA CYS A 367 -1.24 -4.46 6.63
C CYS A 367 -0.26 -3.97 5.58
N TYR A 368 -0.38 -2.70 5.26
CA TYR A 368 0.42 -1.98 4.30
C TYR A 368 1.06 -0.79 5.03
N LEU A 369 2.40 -0.72 4.98
CA LEU A 369 3.20 0.33 5.63
C LEU A 369 3.58 1.37 4.59
N GLY A 370 3.17 2.63 4.81
CA GLY A 370 3.46 3.76 3.92
C GLY A 370 3.59 5.08 4.65
#